data_434477b0170946aca2f74f2b88546c3d
#
_entry.id   434477b0170946aca2f74f2b88546c3d
#
_cell.length_a   1.000
_cell.length_b   1.000
_cell.length_c   1.000
_cell.angle_alpha   90.00
_cell.angle_beta   90.00
_cell.angle_gamma   90.00
#
_symmetry.space_group_name_H-M   'P 1'
#
loop_
_entity.id
_entity.type
_entity.pdbx_description
1 polymer ?
#
loop_
_entity_poly.entity_id
_entity_poly.type
_entity_poly.pdbx_seq_one_letter_code
_entity_poly.pdbx_strand_id
1 'polypeptide(L)'
;MAELWDIYDGNKKNTGRTAERGVYEFKDGEYHLVVQAIILNTKNEILISKRAPFKKFGGMWECNGGSALKGETSLEGILREVKEELGIKFSKTEAIFLKEVKREMVPANFKDLWLFKRDIKDEEITFPDGEATDFKWVSIDEFMEMFNNKEIVPTVDFGRDEYELALRTEQRESYGFIGENVSVKIDRPLNSKHPKHGFVYEANYGYVPNTVSGDGEELDAYVLGVNEPVQEFTGKCIAVIHRTNDDDDKLIIVPEDKNLTDEEIRQFTNFQEQFFESEIIR
;
A
#
# COMPACT_ATOMS: atom_id res chain seq x y z
N MET A 1 14.51 3.47 21.86
CA MET A 1 14.98 4.45 20.85
C MET A 1 13.84 5.40 20.53
N ALA A 2 14.12 6.64 20.15
CA ALA A 2 13.06 7.56 19.72
C ALA A 2 12.43 7.03 18.41
N GLU A 3 11.12 7.06 18.32
CA GLU A 3 10.39 6.69 17.11
C GLU A 3 10.40 7.89 16.16
N LEU A 4 10.97 7.70 14.98
CA LEU A 4 11.10 8.75 13.97
C LEU A 4 10.18 8.46 12.78
N TRP A 5 9.52 9.48 12.28
CA TRP A 5 8.66 9.45 11.10
C TRP A 5 9.22 10.34 10.00
N ASP A 6 9.00 9.99 8.76
CA ASP A 6 9.25 10.89 7.63
C ASP A 6 8.15 11.96 7.55
N ILE A 7 8.55 13.18 7.14
CA ILE A 7 7.64 14.29 6.91
C ILE A 7 7.35 14.37 5.41
N TYR A 8 6.07 14.36 5.07
CA TYR A 8 5.56 14.52 3.70
C TYR A 8 4.93 15.90 3.51
N ASP A 9 4.94 16.41 2.30
CA ASP A 9 4.19 17.60 1.89
C ASP A 9 2.73 17.27 1.55
N GLY A 10 1.95 18.28 1.15
CA GLY A 10 0.53 18.12 0.82
C GLY A 10 0.22 17.22 -0.38
N ASN A 11 1.23 16.85 -1.17
CA ASN A 11 1.15 15.92 -2.31
C ASN A 11 1.77 14.55 -2.01
N LYS A 12 1.91 14.20 -0.72
CA LYS A 12 2.53 12.95 -0.25
C LYS A 12 3.99 12.77 -0.71
N LYS A 13 4.70 13.85 -1.01
CA LYS A 13 6.12 13.81 -1.34
C LYS A 13 6.95 13.85 -0.06
N ASN A 14 7.85 12.88 0.11
CA ASN A 14 8.80 12.88 1.22
C ASN A 14 9.72 14.11 1.13
N THR A 15 9.74 14.91 2.18
CA THR A 15 10.53 16.16 2.24
C THR A 15 12.00 15.95 2.60
N GLY A 16 12.41 14.72 2.91
CA GLY A 16 13.73 14.38 3.45
C GLY A 16 13.93 14.77 4.92
N ARG A 17 12.92 15.38 5.57
CA ARG A 17 12.92 15.72 6.99
C ARG A 17 12.24 14.65 7.82
N THR A 18 12.55 14.61 9.11
CA THR A 18 11.97 13.65 10.05
C THR A 18 11.34 14.35 11.25
N ALA A 19 10.34 13.71 11.83
CA ALA A 19 9.65 14.09 13.04
C ALA A 19 9.88 13.02 14.12
N GLU A 20 10.15 13.44 15.36
CA GLU A 20 10.17 12.53 16.51
C GLU A 20 8.79 12.48 17.15
N ARG A 21 8.25 11.25 17.33
CA ARG A 21 6.94 11.01 17.92
C ARG A 21 6.81 11.66 19.29
N GLY A 22 5.75 12.46 19.45
CA GLY A 22 5.44 13.13 20.71
C GLY A 22 6.32 14.34 21.03
N VAL A 23 7.31 14.66 20.18
CA VAL A 23 8.22 15.82 20.34
C VAL A 23 8.02 16.84 19.22
N TYR A 24 7.90 16.38 17.97
CA TYR A 24 7.76 17.25 16.82
C TYR A 24 6.32 17.76 16.68
N GLU A 25 6.18 19.07 16.54
CA GLU A 25 4.91 19.73 16.21
C GLU A 25 4.81 19.92 14.69
N PHE A 26 3.87 19.22 14.06
CA PHE A 26 3.61 19.34 12.62
C PHE A 26 3.05 20.72 12.29
N LYS A 27 3.58 21.34 11.24
CA LYS A 27 3.13 22.63 10.70
C LYS A 27 2.05 22.41 9.65
N ASP A 28 1.36 23.48 9.29
CA ASP A 28 0.42 23.47 8.18
C ASP A 28 1.10 22.97 6.89
N GLY A 29 0.47 22.01 6.22
CA GLY A 29 1.00 21.39 5.01
C GLY A 29 2.08 20.31 5.25
N GLU A 30 2.34 19.93 6.50
CA GLU A 30 3.21 18.82 6.86
C GLU A 30 2.37 17.62 7.33
N TYR A 31 2.71 16.45 6.80
CA TYR A 31 1.99 15.20 7.07
C TYR A 31 2.98 14.10 7.45
N HIS A 32 2.51 13.10 8.18
CA HIS A 32 3.20 11.82 8.32
C HIS A 32 2.38 10.71 7.67
N LEU A 33 2.98 9.54 7.49
CA LEU A 33 2.32 8.38 6.91
C LEU A 33 1.79 7.47 8.02
N VAL A 34 0.52 7.14 7.94
CA VAL A 34 -0.18 6.19 8.81
C VAL A 34 -0.66 5.03 7.96
N VAL A 35 -0.67 3.84 8.51
CA VAL A 35 -1.14 2.63 7.85
C VAL A 35 -2.20 1.94 8.69
N GLN A 36 -3.19 1.34 8.04
CA GLN A 36 -4.27 0.61 8.72
C GLN A 36 -4.56 -0.69 7.98
N ALA A 37 -4.59 -1.81 8.71
CA ALA A 37 -4.94 -3.12 8.18
C ALA A 37 -6.44 -3.39 8.29
N ILE A 38 -7.03 -3.86 7.21
CA ILE A 38 -8.33 -4.50 7.17
C ILE A 38 -8.08 -5.98 6.90
N ILE A 39 -8.39 -6.84 7.86
CA ILE A 39 -8.15 -8.27 7.73
C ILE A 39 -9.51 -8.98 7.68
N LEU A 40 -9.77 -9.66 6.56
CA LEU A 40 -10.99 -10.42 6.32
C LEU A 40 -10.70 -11.93 6.28
N ASN A 41 -11.56 -12.73 6.91
CA ASN A 41 -11.56 -14.18 6.73
C ASN A 41 -12.46 -14.61 5.55
N THR A 42 -12.50 -15.90 5.23
CA THR A 42 -13.34 -16.45 4.14
C THR A 42 -14.84 -16.32 4.39
N LYS A 43 -15.26 -16.01 5.62
CA LYS A 43 -16.66 -15.66 5.96
C LYS A 43 -16.95 -14.18 5.80
N ASN A 44 -15.97 -13.39 5.33
CA ASN A 44 -16.02 -11.93 5.24
C ASN A 44 -16.19 -11.24 6.61
N GLU A 45 -15.76 -11.88 7.70
CA GLU A 45 -15.69 -11.25 9.01
C GLU A 45 -14.41 -10.44 9.13
N ILE A 46 -14.46 -9.34 9.88
CA ILE A 46 -13.39 -8.37 10.10
C ILE A 46 -12.68 -8.73 11.40
N LEU A 47 -11.34 -8.85 11.36
CA LEU A 47 -10.54 -8.98 12.56
C LEU A 47 -10.36 -7.61 13.21
N ILE A 48 -10.74 -7.51 14.48
CA ILE A 48 -10.48 -6.32 15.31
C ILE A 48 -9.76 -6.72 16.58
N SER A 49 -8.92 -5.83 17.10
CA SER A 49 -8.23 -6.01 18.36
C SER A 49 -8.66 -4.99 19.40
N LYS A 50 -8.48 -5.34 20.68
CA LYS A 50 -8.81 -4.48 21.81
C LYS A 50 -7.55 -3.82 22.36
N ARG A 51 -7.53 -2.50 22.35
CA ARG A 51 -6.39 -1.69 22.81
C ARG A 51 -6.10 -1.91 24.30
N ALA A 52 -4.84 -2.03 24.62
CA ALA A 52 -4.39 -2.12 26.01
C ALA A 52 -4.82 -0.87 26.80
N PRO A 53 -5.14 -1.02 28.11
CA PRO A 53 -5.68 0.08 28.93
C PRO A 53 -4.79 1.32 29.04
N PHE A 54 -3.48 1.17 28.88
CA PHE A 54 -2.53 2.29 28.98
C PHE A 54 -2.40 3.12 27.67
N LYS A 55 -2.92 2.61 26.56
CA LYS A 55 -2.90 3.35 25.26
C LYS A 55 -3.96 4.44 25.23
N LYS A 56 -3.78 5.44 24.35
CA LYS A 56 -4.86 6.36 23.98
C LYS A 56 -6.04 5.55 23.46
N PHE A 57 -7.25 5.83 23.95
CA PHE A 57 -8.47 5.03 23.72
C PHE A 57 -8.39 3.60 24.27
N GLY A 58 -7.66 3.38 25.37
CA GLY A 58 -7.53 2.06 25.99
C GLY A 58 -8.87 1.39 26.28
N GLY A 59 -8.97 0.10 25.98
CA GLY A 59 -10.18 -0.70 26.12
C GLY A 59 -11.18 -0.61 24.96
N MET A 60 -10.97 0.29 23.99
CA MET A 60 -11.76 0.32 22.75
C MET A 60 -11.21 -0.68 21.74
N TRP A 61 -12.04 -1.01 20.76
CA TRP A 61 -11.67 -1.89 19.64
C TRP A 61 -11.16 -1.09 18.44
N GLU A 62 -10.34 -1.70 17.61
CA GLU A 62 -9.76 -1.08 16.43
C GLU A 62 -9.45 -2.07 15.32
N CYS A 63 -9.31 -1.57 14.09
CA CYS A 63 -8.52 -2.21 13.05
C CYS A 63 -7.06 -1.84 13.27
N ASN A 64 -6.16 -2.82 13.24
CA ASN A 64 -4.75 -2.64 13.57
C ASN A 64 -4.02 -1.68 12.63
N GLY A 65 -3.00 -1.01 13.15
CA GLY A 65 -2.17 -0.12 12.36
C GLY A 65 -1.49 0.94 13.21
N GLY A 66 -0.61 1.71 12.56
CA GLY A 66 0.18 2.75 13.22
C GLY A 66 0.86 3.67 12.24
N SER A 67 1.94 4.32 12.67
CA SER A 67 2.70 5.23 11.82
C SER A 67 3.85 4.49 11.15
N ALA A 68 4.04 4.71 9.85
CA ALA A 68 5.24 4.27 9.16
C ALA A 68 6.48 4.95 9.77
N LEU A 69 7.52 4.19 10.01
CA LEU A 69 8.78 4.69 10.54
C LEU A 69 9.59 5.36 9.43
N LYS A 70 10.59 6.14 9.85
CA LYS A 70 11.54 6.77 8.93
C LYS A 70 12.12 5.76 7.95
N GLY A 71 11.96 6.03 6.66
CA GLY A 71 12.47 5.22 5.57
C GLY A 71 11.63 4.00 5.21
N GLU A 72 10.55 3.71 5.95
CA GLU A 72 9.61 2.66 5.58
C GLU A 72 8.67 3.14 4.46
N THR A 73 8.37 2.24 3.55
CA THR A 73 7.21 2.36 2.66
C THR A 73 5.92 2.08 3.45
N SER A 74 4.79 2.48 2.88
CA SER A 74 3.46 2.16 3.43
C SER A 74 3.26 0.65 3.64
N LEU A 75 3.69 -0.16 2.66
CA LEU A 75 3.61 -1.62 2.71
C LEU A 75 4.48 -2.21 3.83
N GLU A 76 5.73 -1.74 3.96
CA GLU A 76 6.61 -2.20 5.04
C GLU A 76 6.06 -1.83 6.42
N GLY A 77 5.52 -0.61 6.54
CA GLY A 77 4.89 -0.14 7.77
C GLY A 77 3.73 -1.02 8.20
N ILE A 78 2.78 -1.34 7.29
CA ILE A 78 1.63 -2.18 7.67
C ILE A 78 2.02 -3.62 8.00
N LEU A 79 2.97 -4.21 7.28
CA LEU A 79 3.45 -5.57 7.57
C LEU A 79 4.14 -5.63 8.94
N ARG A 80 4.90 -4.58 9.33
CA ARG A 80 5.52 -4.46 10.65
C ARG A 80 4.46 -4.32 11.74
N GLU A 81 3.51 -3.38 11.60
CA GLU A 81 2.47 -3.09 12.60
C GLU A 81 1.62 -4.34 12.89
N VAL A 82 1.13 -5.04 11.87
CA VAL A 82 0.34 -6.26 12.07
C VAL A 82 1.15 -7.34 12.78
N LYS A 83 2.44 -7.48 12.46
CA LYS A 83 3.33 -8.43 13.13
C LYS A 83 3.60 -8.04 14.60
N GLU A 84 3.79 -6.76 14.88
CA GLU A 84 4.07 -6.25 16.24
C GLU A 84 2.85 -6.34 17.14
N GLU A 85 1.68 -5.90 16.65
CA GLU A 85 0.46 -5.85 17.45
C GLU A 85 -0.28 -7.20 17.56
N LEU A 86 -0.29 -8.01 16.47
CA LEU A 86 -1.05 -9.28 16.41
C LEU A 86 -0.18 -10.53 16.32
N GLY A 87 1.14 -10.40 16.13
CA GLY A 87 2.03 -11.55 15.89
C GLY A 87 1.89 -12.18 14.52
N ILE A 88 0.94 -11.72 13.70
CA ILE A 88 0.64 -12.30 12.38
C ILE A 88 1.69 -11.83 11.37
N LYS A 89 2.21 -12.78 10.59
CA LYS A 89 3.11 -12.48 9.49
C LYS A 89 2.38 -12.65 8.17
N PHE A 90 2.24 -11.56 7.45
CA PHE A 90 1.84 -11.57 6.04
C PHE A 90 3.06 -11.39 5.14
N SER A 91 3.01 -11.98 3.95
CA SER A 91 3.93 -11.67 2.86
C SER A 91 3.51 -10.37 2.15
N LYS A 92 4.41 -9.76 1.39
CA LYS A 92 4.08 -8.60 0.57
C LYS A 92 2.98 -8.92 -0.46
N THR A 93 2.96 -10.14 -0.99
CA THR A 93 1.95 -10.62 -1.97
C THR A 93 0.55 -10.81 -1.38
N GLU A 94 0.40 -10.89 -0.06
CA GLU A 94 -0.91 -10.96 0.59
C GLU A 94 -1.52 -9.58 0.86
N ALA A 95 -0.71 -8.52 0.76
CA ALA A 95 -1.14 -7.16 1.02
C ALA A 95 -1.77 -6.55 -0.23
N ILE A 96 -2.98 -6.05 -0.11
CA ILE A 96 -3.71 -5.38 -1.18
C ILE A 96 -3.93 -3.93 -0.76
N PHE A 97 -3.43 -2.97 -1.53
CA PHE A 97 -3.73 -1.56 -1.28
C PHE A 97 -5.21 -1.31 -1.58
N LEU A 98 -5.92 -0.77 -0.60
CA LEU A 98 -7.35 -0.54 -0.72
C LEU A 98 -7.67 0.92 -1.05
N LYS A 99 -7.06 1.85 -0.31
CA LYS A 99 -7.42 3.26 -0.40
C LYS A 99 -6.45 4.14 0.40
N GLU A 100 -6.25 5.36 -0.07
CA GLU A 100 -5.62 6.44 0.69
C GLU A 100 -6.68 7.39 1.27
N VAL A 101 -6.46 7.87 2.49
CA VAL A 101 -7.25 8.92 3.13
C VAL A 101 -6.32 10.04 3.61
N LYS A 102 -6.48 11.24 3.07
CA LYS A 102 -5.79 12.42 3.56
C LYS A 102 -6.54 13.04 4.73
N ARG A 103 -5.87 13.21 5.86
CA ARG A 103 -6.43 13.78 7.08
C ARG A 103 -5.74 15.09 7.45
N GLU A 104 -6.52 16.15 7.58
CA GLU A 104 -6.05 17.49 8.00
C GLU A 104 -6.10 17.67 9.54
N MET A 105 -6.35 16.60 10.29
CA MET A 105 -6.32 16.63 11.76
C MET A 105 -4.88 16.71 12.26
N VAL A 106 -4.65 17.34 13.40
CA VAL A 106 -3.31 17.45 14.02
C VAL A 106 -2.98 16.23 14.87
N PRO A 107 -1.86 15.53 14.62
CA PRO A 107 -0.98 15.69 13.46
C PRO A 107 -1.66 15.25 12.15
N ALA A 108 -1.51 16.08 11.11
CA ALA A 108 -2.05 15.75 9.79
C ALA A 108 -1.32 14.56 9.19
N ASN A 109 -2.04 13.71 8.48
CA ASN A 109 -1.47 12.48 7.96
C ASN A 109 -2.13 12.01 6.64
N PHE A 110 -1.36 11.27 5.87
CA PHE A 110 -1.89 10.36 4.87
C PHE A 110 -2.07 9.00 5.56
N LYS A 111 -3.25 8.41 5.42
CA LYS A 111 -3.51 7.07 5.92
C LYS A 111 -3.78 6.14 4.77
N ASP A 112 -2.95 5.11 4.66
CA ASP A 112 -3.09 4.05 3.68
C ASP A 112 -3.81 2.85 4.33
N LEU A 113 -4.92 2.44 3.70
CA LEU A 113 -5.68 1.27 4.10
C LEU A 113 -5.21 0.07 3.28
N TRP A 114 -4.81 -0.99 3.97
CA TRP A 114 -4.35 -2.24 3.39
C TRP A 114 -5.31 -3.38 3.72
N LEU A 115 -5.66 -4.18 2.74
CA LEU A 115 -6.53 -5.35 2.86
C LEU A 115 -5.69 -6.62 2.87
N PHE A 116 -6.04 -7.53 3.77
CA PHE A 116 -5.52 -8.89 3.83
C PHE A 116 -6.70 -9.86 3.87
N LYS A 117 -6.67 -10.88 3.03
CA LYS A 117 -7.72 -11.92 2.96
C LYS A 117 -7.11 -13.27 3.33
N ARG A 118 -7.31 -13.70 4.57
CA ARG A 118 -6.79 -14.99 5.06
C ARG A 118 -7.57 -15.48 6.28
N ASP A 119 -7.85 -16.79 6.30
CA ASP A 119 -8.27 -17.46 7.52
C ASP A 119 -7.07 -17.56 8.48
N ILE A 120 -7.19 -16.95 9.64
CA ILE A 120 -6.18 -16.94 10.69
C ILE A 120 -6.73 -17.72 11.86
N LYS A 121 -5.97 -18.69 12.35
CA LYS A 121 -6.34 -19.46 13.54
C LYS A 121 -6.10 -18.65 14.79
N ASP A 122 -6.93 -18.81 15.80
CA ASP A 122 -6.83 -18.09 17.06
C ASP A 122 -5.44 -18.23 17.71
N GLU A 123 -4.79 -19.39 17.54
CA GLU A 123 -3.46 -19.66 18.09
C GLU A 123 -2.33 -18.88 17.37
N GLU A 124 -2.59 -18.37 16.16
CA GLU A 124 -1.65 -17.52 15.43
C GLU A 124 -1.64 -16.08 15.94
N ILE A 125 -2.73 -15.66 16.60
CA ILE A 125 -2.88 -14.30 17.10
C ILE A 125 -2.25 -14.21 18.50
N THR A 126 -1.25 -13.36 18.59
CA THR A 126 -0.55 -13.07 19.84
C THR A 126 -0.43 -11.56 19.99
N PHE A 127 0.01 -11.07 21.12
CA PHE A 127 0.19 -9.63 21.36
C PHE A 127 1.63 -9.37 21.81
N PRO A 128 2.60 -9.45 20.88
CA PRO A 128 4.02 -9.45 21.25
C PRO A 128 4.50 -8.16 21.92
N ASP A 129 3.95 -7.01 21.52
CA ASP A 129 4.27 -5.69 22.10
C ASP A 129 3.42 -5.32 23.34
N GLY A 130 2.35 -6.08 23.59
CA GLY A 130 1.39 -5.85 24.66
C GLY A 130 0.47 -4.63 24.42
N GLU A 131 0.43 -4.08 23.22
CA GLU A 131 -0.40 -2.93 22.88
C GLU A 131 -1.87 -3.31 22.61
N ALA A 132 -2.15 -4.59 22.33
CA ALA A 132 -3.48 -5.19 22.32
C ALA A 132 -3.62 -6.23 23.42
N THR A 133 -4.86 -6.51 23.85
CA THR A 133 -5.17 -7.44 24.96
C THR A 133 -6.20 -8.51 24.59
N ASP A 134 -6.88 -8.35 23.49
CA ASP A 134 -7.95 -9.24 23.04
C ASP A 134 -8.16 -9.05 21.52
N PHE A 135 -8.85 -10.00 20.91
CA PHE A 135 -9.27 -9.90 19.51
C PHE A 135 -10.64 -10.57 19.32
N LYS A 136 -11.31 -10.20 18.24
CA LYS A 136 -12.49 -10.92 17.76
C LYS A 136 -12.72 -10.73 16.28
N TRP A 137 -13.42 -11.67 15.67
CA TRP A 137 -13.98 -11.57 14.35
C TRP A 137 -15.40 -11.03 14.43
N VAL A 138 -15.75 -10.03 13.62
CA VAL A 138 -17.06 -9.39 13.62
C VAL A 138 -17.59 -9.26 12.20
N SER A 139 -18.91 -9.36 12.04
CA SER A 139 -19.56 -8.99 10.78
C SER A 139 -19.51 -7.48 10.57
N ILE A 140 -19.72 -7.03 9.34
CA ILE A 140 -19.80 -5.58 9.07
C ILE A 140 -20.96 -4.93 9.85
N ASP A 141 -22.05 -5.64 10.05
CA ASP A 141 -23.20 -5.09 10.79
C ASP A 141 -22.84 -4.90 12.28
N GLU A 142 -22.20 -5.89 12.91
CA GLU A 142 -21.71 -5.77 14.28
C GLU A 142 -20.65 -4.67 14.40
N PHE A 143 -19.71 -4.59 13.44
CA PHE A 143 -18.70 -3.54 13.41
C PHE A 143 -19.32 -2.14 13.39
N MET A 144 -20.33 -1.93 12.53
CA MET A 144 -21.03 -0.64 12.43
C MET A 144 -21.86 -0.32 13.67
N GLU A 145 -22.49 -1.33 14.30
CA GLU A 145 -23.17 -1.15 15.59
C GLU A 145 -22.17 -0.72 16.68
N MET A 146 -21.04 -1.40 16.80
CA MET A 146 -19.97 -1.05 17.73
C MET A 146 -19.42 0.36 17.48
N PHE A 147 -19.26 0.74 16.20
CA PHE A 147 -18.80 2.08 15.82
C PHE A 147 -19.80 3.15 16.31
N ASN A 148 -21.10 2.96 16.05
CA ASN A 148 -22.17 3.85 16.50
C ASN A 148 -22.27 3.94 18.04
N ASN A 149 -21.99 2.84 18.74
CA ASN A 149 -21.94 2.75 20.20
C ASN A 149 -20.64 3.34 20.79
N LYS A 150 -19.72 3.83 19.96
CA LYS A 150 -18.40 4.37 20.37
C LYS A 150 -17.52 3.33 21.07
N GLU A 151 -17.63 2.08 20.68
CA GLU A 151 -16.78 0.99 21.12
C GLU A 151 -15.54 0.84 20.21
N ILE A 152 -15.61 1.35 18.98
CA ILE A 152 -14.50 1.43 18.03
C ILE A 152 -13.80 2.79 18.17
N VAL A 153 -12.46 2.79 18.08
CA VAL A 153 -11.68 4.03 18.11
C VAL A 153 -12.10 4.99 16.98
N PRO A 154 -12.21 6.30 17.25
CA PRO A 154 -12.73 7.27 16.25
C PRO A 154 -11.75 7.56 15.10
N THR A 155 -10.57 6.94 15.15
CA THR A 155 -9.52 7.11 14.13
C THR A 155 -9.55 6.04 13.05
N VAL A 156 -10.45 5.06 13.12
CA VAL A 156 -10.64 4.05 12.06
C VAL A 156 -11.30 4.70 10.84
N ASP A 157 -10.69 4.51 9.66
CA ASP A 157 -11.22 4.95 8.36
C ASP A 157 -11.77 3.76 7.57
N PHE A 158 -12.68 3.03 8.18
CA PHE A 158 -13.30 1.85 7.60
C PHE A 158 -14.78 1.81 7.95
N GLY A 159 -15.60 1.62 6.93
CA GLY A 159 -17.04 1.53 7.04
C GLY A 159 -17.60 0.61 5.96
N ARG A 160 -18.89 0.76 5.65
CA ARG A 160 -19.56 -0.10 4.65
C ARG A 160 -18.99 0.07 3.25
N ASP A 161 -18.67 1.30 2.85
CA ASP A 161 -18.16 1.57 1.51
C ASP A 161 -16.79 0.91 1.30
N GLU A 162 -15.89 1.04 2.26
CA GLU A 162 -14.57 0.39 2.25
C GLU A 162 -14.70 -1.14 2.36
N TYR A 163 -15.67 -1.64 3.13
CA TYR A 163 -15.94 -3.07 3.21
C TYR A 163 -16.45 -3.64 1.87
N GLU A 164 -17.38 -2.98 1.20
CA GLU A 164 -17.84 -3.39 -0.12
C GLU A 164 -16.74 -3.31 -1.17
N LEU A 165 -15.87 -2.29 -1.08
CA LEU A 165 -14.67 -2.20 -1.90
C LEU A 165 -13.76 -3.40 -1.62
N ALA A 166 -13.47 -3.71 -0.35
CA ALA A 166 -12.64 -4.84 0.05
C ALA A 166 -13.17 -6.19 -0.43
N LEU A 167 -14.50 -6.40 -0.45
CA LEU A 167 -15.10 -7.64 -0.96
C LEU A 167 -14.87 -7.83 -2.46
N ARG A 168 -14.89 -6.74 -3.24
CA ARG A 168 -14.70 -6.74 -4.70
C ARG A 168 -13.24 -6.69 -5.13
N THR A 169 -12.35 -6.22 -4.25
CA THR A 169 -10.94 -6.13 -4.56
C THR A 169 -10.29 -7.51 -4.53
N GLU A 170 -9.65 -7.90 -5.61
CA GLU A 170 -8.89 -9.13 -5.72
C GLU A 170 -7.45 -8.92 -5.23
N GLN A 171 -6.82 -10.00 -4.76
CA GLN A 171 -5.41 -9.98 -4.44
C GLN A 171 -4.60 -9.90 -5.73
N ARG A 172 -3.67 -8.93 -5.81
CA ARG A 172 -2.80 -8.75 -6.98
C ARG A 172 -1.35 -9.03 -6.63
N GLU A 173 -0.73 -9.93 -7.36
CA GLU A 173 0.68 -10.30 -7.18
C GLU A 173 1.61 -9.08 -7.39
N SER A 174 1.22 -8.14 -8.24
CA SER A 174 1.99 -6.93 -8.59
C SER A 174 2.46 -6.11 -7.39
N TYR A 175 1.65 -6.00 -6.33
CA TYR A 175 1.99 -5.19 -5.15
C TYR A 175 3.13 -5.78 -4.31
N GLY A 176 3.32 -7.10 -4.36
CA GLY A 176 4.43 -7.78 -3.69
C GLY A 176 5.82 -7.40 -4.20
N PHE A 177 5.90 -6.82 -5.39
CA PHE A 177 7.17 -6.40 -5.98
C PHE A 177 7.67 -5.03 -5.51
N ILE A 178 6.82 -4.22 -4.87
CA ILE A 178 7.21 -2.87 -4.41
C ILE A 178 8.35 -2.98 -3.40
N GLY A 179 9.45 -2.27 -3.70
CA GLY A 179 10.68 -2.28 -2.90
C GLY A 179 11.68 -3.37 -3.28
N GLU A 180 11.29 -4.36 -4.09
CA GLU A 180 12.15 -5.48 -4.52
C GLU A 180 12.94 -5.16 -5.78
N ASN A 181 14.06 -5.87 -5.98
CA ASN A 181 14.79 -5.88 -7.25
C ASN A 181 14.13 -6.87 -8.20
N VAL A 182 13.70 -6.36 -9.35
CA VAL A 182 12.93 -7.11 -10.35
C VAL A 182 13.67 -7.15 -11.67
N SER A 183 13.74 -8.34 -12.28
CA SER A 183 14.30 -8.54 -13.62
C SER A 183 13.18 -8.53 -14.65
N VAL A 184 13.28 -7.63 -15.62
CA VAL A 184 12.31 -7.42 -16.71
C VAL A 184 12.92 -7.85 -18.04
N LYS A 185 12.21 -8.66 -18.81
CA LYS A 185 12.49 -8.91 -20.22
C LYS A 185 11.80 -7.86 -21.05
N ILE A 186 12.57 -7.16 -21.90
CA ILE A 186 12.06 -6.07 -22.72
C ILE A 186 11.66 -6.61 -24.11
N ASP A 187 10.37 -6.55 -24.39
CA ASP A 187 9.81 -6.90 -25.70
C ASP A 187 9.37 -5.68 -26.52
N ARG A 188 9.34 -4.50 -25.86
CA ARG A 188 9.08 -3.19 -26.46
C ARG A 188 10.18 -2.20 -26.03
N PRO A 189 11.33 -2.21 -26.70
CA PRO A 189 12.42 -1.30 -26.35
C PRO A 189 12.04 0.17 -26.57
N LEU A 190 12.69 1.07 -25.84
CA LEU A 190 12.60 2.52 -26.02
C LEU A 190 12.69 2.88 -27.52
N ASN A 191 11.81 3.77 -28.00
CA ASN A 191 11.64 4.19 -29.39
C ASN A 191 11.08 3.12 -30.38
N SER A 192 10.70 1.94 -29.89
CA SER A 192 9.99 0.96 -30.74
C SER A 192 8.54 1.41 -31.00
N LYS A 193 7.91 0.90 -32.06
CA LYS A 193 6.51 1.19 -32.39
C LYS A 193 5.60 0.07 -31.91
N HIS A 194 4.47 0.45 -31.35
CA HIS A 194 3.42 -0.51 -30.98
C HIS A 194 2.86 -1.19 -32.24
N PRO A 195 2.83 -2.54 -32.31
CA PRO A 195 2.51 -3.27 -33.54
C PRO A 195 1.09 -3.05 -34.07
N LYS A 196 0.13 -2.76 -33.18
CA LYS A 196 -1.29 -2.57 -33.56
C LYS A 196 -1.72 -1.09 -33.58
N HIS A 197 -1.23 -0.28 -32.64
CA HIS A 197 -1.73 1.08 -32.42
C HIS A 197 -0.80 2.17 -32.97
N GLY A 198 0.45 1.82 -33.33
CA GLY A 198 1.37 2.71 -34.03
C GLY A 198 2.02 3.81 -33.22
N PHE A 199 1.73 3.98 -31.95
CA PHE A 199 2.44 4.91 -31.07
C PHE A 199 3.85 4.41 -30.77
N VAL A 200 4.71 5.31 -30.34
CA VAL A 200 6.12 5.01 -30.01
C VAL A 200 6.22 4.81 -28.50
N TYR A 201 6.92 3.78 -28.06
CA TYR A 201 7.25 3.58 -26.65
C TYR A 201 8.31 4.61 -26.22
N GLU A 202 7.95 5.49 -25.32
CA GLU A 202 8.83 6.53 -24.74
C GLU A 202 9.64 6.02 -23.53
N ALA A 203 9.46 4.75 -23.17
CA ALA A 203 10.22 4.02 -22.16
C ALA A 203 10.51 2.60 -22.66
N ASN A 204 11.48 1.91 -22.05
CA ASN A 204 11.60 0.47 -22.20
C ASN A 204 10.40 -0.18 -21.51
N TYR A 205 9.75 -1.13 -22.17
CA TYR A 205 8.57 -1.83 -21.69
C TYR A 205 8.73 -3.32 -21.96
N GLY A 206 8.23 -4.13 -21.03
CA GLY A 206 8.33 -5.57 -21.13
C GLY A 206 7.58 -6.25 -19.99
N TYR A 207 7.99 -7.42 -19.61
CA TYR A 207 7.29 -8.26 -18.65
C TYR A 207 8.25 -8.92 -17.64
N VAL A 208 7.73 -9.34 -16.52
CA VAL A 208 8.45 -10.07 -15.47
C VAL A 208 8.22 -11.58 -15.65
N PRO A 209 9.25 -12.36 -16.01
CA PRO A 209 9.10 -13.79 -16.26
C PRO A 209 8.57 -14.57 -15.06
N ASN A 210 7.74 -15.59 -15.32
CA ASN A 210 7.15 -16.48 -14.33
C ASN A 210 6.20 -15.81 -13.32
N THR A 211 5.57 -14.71 -13.71
CA THR A 211 4.48 -14.06 -13.00
C THR A 211 3.17 -14.25 -13.72
N VAL A 212 2.06 -13.91 -13.07
CA VAL A 212 0.72 -13.93 -13.67
C VAL A 212 -0.01 -12.64 -13.33
N SER A 213 -0.45 -11.91 -14.35
CA SER A 213 -1.32 -10.74 -14.22
C SER A 213 -2.81 -11.12 -14.17
N GLY A 214 -3.68 -10.17 -13.92
CA GLY A 214 -5.12 -10.38 -13.86
C GLY A 214 -5.74 -10.90 -15.17
N ASP A 215 -5.11 -10.61 -16.31
CA ASP A 215 -5.51 -11.09 -17.64
C ASP A 215 -4.96 -12.48 -17.99
N GLY A 216 -4.13 -13.08 -17.10
CA GLY A 216 -3.52 -14.41 -17.26
C GLY A 216 -2.18 -14.41 -18.01
N GLU A 217 -1.71 -13.27 -18.49
CA GLU A 217 -0.37 -13.09 -19.06
C GLU A 217 0.65 -12.76 -17.96
N GLU A 218 1.94 -12.60 -18.31
CA GLU A 218 2.98 -12.19 -17.37
C GLU A 218 2.81 -10.71 -16.99
N LEU A 219 3.19 -10.34 -15.76
CA LEU A 219 3.11 -8.96 -15.27
C LEU A 219 3.98 -8.02 -16.12
N ASP A 220 3.35 -7.03 -16.67
CA ASP A 220 4.00 -5.98 -17.44
C ASP A 220 4.77 -4.98 -16.59
N ALA A 221 5.83 -4.40 -17.15
CA ALA A 221 6.66 -3.44 -16.45
C ALA A 221 7.19 -2.34 -17.37
N TYR A 222 7.16 -1.10 -16.88
CA TYR A 222 7.92 0.02 -17.41
C TYR A 222 9.29 0.08 -16.75
N VAL A 223 10.35 0.21 -17.55
CA VAL A 223 11.70 0.52 -17.07
C VAL A 223 11.98 1.99 -17.34
N LEU A 224 11.90 2.79 -16.27
CA LEU A 224 12.05 4.24 -16.33
C LEU A 224 13.45 4.68 -15.91
N GLY A 225 13.93 5.75 -16.55
CA GLY A 225 15.26 6.30 -16.24
C GLY A 225 16.43 5.61 -16.91
N VAL A 226 16.16 4.68 -17.83
CA VAL A 226 17.13 4.07 -18.75
C VAL A 226 16.87 4.67 -20.13
N ASN A 227 17.82 5.49 -20.63
CA ASN A 227 17.63 6.31 -21.83
C ASN A 227 18.18 5.66 -23.11
N GLU A 228 18.39 4.36 -23.09
CA GLU A 228 18.81 3.56 -24.23
C GLU A 228 17.92 2.31 -24.35
N PRO A 229 17.72 1.78 -25.58
CA PRO A 229 17.00 0.53 -25.76
C PRO A 229 17.79 -0.63 -25.15
N VAL A 230 17.14 -1.45 -24.33
CA VAL A 230 17.74 -2.64 -23.71
C VAL A 230 16.91 -3.88 -24.03
N GLN A 231 17.47 -5.09 -23.86
CA GLN A 231 16.75 -6.36 -24.02
C GLN A 231 16.26 -6.92 -22.70
N GLU A 232 16.97 -6.63 -21.62
CA GLU A 232 16.61 -6.99 -20.25
C GLU A 232 17.14 -5.92 -19.30
N PHE A 233 16.50 -5.78 -18.15
CA PHE A 233 16.93 -4.86 -17.10
C PHE A 233 16.56 -5.40 -15.73
N THR A 234 17.47 -5.24 -14.77
CA THR A 234 17.19 -5.53 -13.36
C THR A 234 17.32 -4.23 -12.57
N GLY A 235 16.28 -3.88 -11.82
CA GLY A 235 16.23 -2.67 -11.02
C GLY A 235 15.17 -2.74 -9.94
N LYS A 236 15.06 -1.67 -9.17
CA LYS A 236 14.13 -1.57 -8.05
C LYS A 236 12.72 -1.26 -8.55
N CYS A 237 11.73 -2.03 -8.10
CA CYS A 237 10.33 -1.70 -8.25
C CYS A 237 9.97 -0.60 -7.23
N ILE A 238 9.63 0.59 -7.70
CA ILE A 238 9.31 1.74 -6.83
C ILE A 238 7.82 2.02 -6.72
N ALA A 239 7.02 1.47 -7.62
CA ALA A 239 5.57 1.66 -7.66
C ALA A 239 4.90 0.64 -8.57
N VAL A 240 3.58 0.57 -8.48
CA VAL A 240 2.69 -0.13 -9.42
C VAL A 240 1.70 0.88 -9.98
N ILE A 241 1.51 0.92 -11.29
CA ILE A 241 0.34 1.54 -11.89
C ILE A 241 -0.79 0.50 -11.83
N HIS A 242 -1.75 0.75 -10.97
CA HIS A 242 -2.97 -0.02 -10.87
C HIS A 242 -4.04 0.59 -11.79
N ARG A 243 -4.47 -0.13 -12.81
CA ARG A 243 -5.55 0.29 -13.69
C ARG A 243 -6.89 -0.09 -13.06
N THR A 244 -7.74 0.90 -12.83
CA THR A 244 -9.05 0.69 -12.18
C THR A 244 -10.15 0.23 -13.15
N ASN A 245 -9.91 0.36 -14.45
CA ASN A 245 -10.80 -0.05 -15.53
C ASN A 245 -10.22 -1.16 -16.43
N ASP A 246 -9.15 -1.83 -15.96
CA ASP A 246 -8.47 -2.92 -16.65
C ASP A 246 -7.88 -3.86 -15.59
N ASP A 247 -7.67 -5.15 -15.92
CA ASP A 247 -7.13 -6.15 -15.00
C ASP A 247 -5.60 -6.26 -15.05
N ASP A 248 -4.92 -5.32 -15.70
CA ASP A 248 -3.53 -5.40 -16.06
C ASP A 248 -2.69 -4.30 -15.37
N ASP A 249 -2.10 -4.64 -14.24
CA ASP A 249 -1.19 -3.76 -13.50
C ASP A 249 0.16 -3.63 -14.20
N LYS A 250 0.85 -2.50 -14.00
CA LYS A 250 2.19 -2.23 -14.56
C LYS A 250 3.18 -1.91 -13.46
N LEU A 251 4.25 -2.69 -13.36
CA LEU A 251 5.35 -2.38 -12.43
C LEU A 251 6.17 -1.19 -12.94
N ILE A 252 6.65 -0.36 -12.04
CA ILE A 252 7.58 0.74 -12.33
C ILE A 252 8.95 0.38 -11.80
N ILE A 253 9.84 0.05 -12.70
CA ILE A 253 11.20 -0.37 -12.41
C ILE A 253 12.17 0.75 -12.76
N VAL A 254 13.10 1.04 -11.85
CA VAL A 254 14.12 2.09 -12.01
C VAL A 254 15.50 1.55 -11.61
N PRO A 255 16.61 2.22 -12.05
CA PRO A 255 17.93 2.00 -11.46
C PRO A 255 17.91 2.16 -9.94
N GLU A 256 18.72 1.40 -9.21
CA GLU A 256 18.68 1.28 -7.74
C GLU A 256 18.83 2.61 -6.99
N ASP A 257 19.57 3.55 -7.55
CA ASP A 257 19.83 4.89 -7.01
C ASP A 257 18.77 5.94 -7.44
N LYS A 258 17.77 5.53 -8.21
CA LYS A 258 16.75 6.44 -8.77
C LYS A 258 15.42 6.29 -8.06
N ASN A 259 14.78 7.43 -7.83
CA ASN A 259 13.40 7.48 -7.38
C ASN A 259 12.66 8.54 -8.22
N LEU A 260 11.39 8.29 -8.54
CA LEU A 260 10.55 9.19 -9.33
C LEU A 260 9.31 9.56 -8.52
N THR A 261 8.83 10.77 -8.69
CA THR A 261 7.53 11.20 -8.16
C THR A 261 6.39 10.61 -8.98
N ASP A 262 5.17 10.65 -8.46
CA ASP A 262 3.99 10.17 -9.19
C ASP A 262 3.74 10.98 -10.46
N GLU A 263 4.02 12.31 -10.43
CA GLU A 263 3.94 13.15 -11.61
C GLU A 263 4.95 12.74 -12.70
N GLU A 264 6.18 12.42 -12.29
CA GLU A 264 7.20 11.95 -13.23
C GLU A 264 6.82 10.58 -13.81
N ILE A 265 6.33 9.65 -12.99
CA ILE A 265 5.84 8.35 -13.47
C ILE A 265 4.70 8.56 -14.47
N ARG A 266 3.68 9.37 -14.14
CA ARG A 266 2.57 9.67 -15.04
C ARG A 266 3.06 10.31 -16.36
N GLN A 267 4.02 11.22 -16.28
CA GLN A 267 4.59 11.87 -17.45
C GLN A 267 5.29 10.86 -18.36
N PHE A 268 6.16 9.99 -17.82
CA PHE A 268 6.94 9.02 -18.58
C PHE A 268 6.09 7.87 -19.16
N THR A 269 4.93 7.58 -18.58
CA THR A 269 4.04 6.49 -19.03
C THR A 269 2.82 7.00 -19.81
N ASN A 270 2.64 8.32 -19.93
CA ASN A 270 1.46 8.94 -20.54
C ASN A 270 1.20 8.51 -21.99
N PHE A 271 2.24 8.12 -22.74
CA PHE A 271 2.09 7.65 -24.13
C PHE A 271 1.14 6.43 -24.23
N GLN A 272 1.00 5.64 -23.16
CA GLN A 272 0.11 4.49 -23.07
C GLN A 272 -0.97 4.69 -21.99
N GLU A 273 -0.62 5.18 -20.81
CA GLU A 273 -1.55 5.23 -19.66
C GLU A 273 -2.65 6.31 -19.80
N GLN A 274 -2.52 7.28 -20.72
CA GLN A 274 -3.58 8.25 -21.00
C GLN A 274 -4.91 7.63 -21.44
N PHE A 275 -4.92 6.35 -21.85
CA PHE A 275 -6.11 5.64 -22.32
C PHE A 275 -6.80 4.84 -21.21
N PHE A 276 -6.25 4.85 -19.97
CA PHE A 276 -6.74 4.08 -18.82
C PHE A 276 -7.00 4.99 -17.63
N GLU A 277 -7.92 4.56 -16.79
CA GLU A 277 -8.07 5.12 -15.44
C GLU A 277 -7.14 4.36 -14.50
N SER A 278 -6.24 5.07 -13.82
CA SER A 278 -5.22 4.40 -13.02
C SER A 278 -4.81 5.17 -11.77
N GLU A 279 -4.34 4.42 -10.77
CA GLU A 279 -3.73 4.92 -9.54
C GLU A 279 -2.27 4.44 -9.43
N ILE A 280 -1.42 5.20 -8.75
CA ILE A 280 -0.04 4.80 -8.47
C ILE A 280 0.03 4.32 -7.03
N ILE A 281 0.43 3.06 -6.85
CA ILE A 281 0.59 2.38 -5.55
C ILE A 281 2.09 2.31 -5.22
N ARG A 282 2.44 2.61 -3.96
CA ARG A 282 3.84 2.62 -3.48
C ARG A 282 4.03 1.74 -2.27
#